data_e4cdf7dfc9fe7e97c8afee4a74e88cbe
#
_entry.id   e4cdf7dfc9fe7e97c8afee4a74e88cbe
#
_cell.length_a   1.000
_cell.length_b   1.000
_cell.length_c   1.000
_cell.angle_alpha   90.00
_cell.angle_beta   90.00
_cell.angle_gamma   90.00
#
_symmetry.space_group_name_H-M   'P 1'
#
loop_
_entity.id
_entity.type
_entity.pdbx_description
1 polymer ?
#
loop_
_entity_poly.entity_id
_entity_poly.type
_entity_poly.pdbx_seq_one_letter_code
_entity_poly.pdbx_strand_id
1 'polypeptide(L)' 'MAAPEGWAEIDGALERTFELETFVDAIAFVNRVAELAEAENHHPDIRIDYRNVTLRWWTHSAGGITDRDVELAGRSGELA' A
#
# COMPACT_ATOMS: atom_id res chain seq x y z
N MET A 1 10.36 10.28 -10.46
CA MET A 1 10.36 9.20 -9.46
C MET A 1 9.70 7.98 -10.06
N ALA A 2 10.40 6.84 -10.07
CA ALA A 2 9.87 5.63 -10.69
C ALA A 2 9.06 4.82 -9.66
N ALA A 3 7.91 4.28 -10.10
CA ALA A 3 7.13 3.39 -9.25
C ALA A 3 7.90 2.08 -9.04
N PRO A 4 7.82 1.48 -7.83
CA PRO A 4 8.40 0.16 -7.60
C PRO A 4 7.73 -0.88 -8.48
N GLU A 5 8.40 -2.00 -8.70
CA GLU A 5 7.85 -3.09 -9.50
C GLU A 5 6.52 -3.57 -8.93
N GLY A 6 5.53 -3.72 -9.79
CA GLY A 6 4.18 -4.14 -9.41
C GLY A 6 3.25 -3.00 -9.03
N TRP A 7 3.75 -1.79 -8.93
CA TRP A 7 2.97 -0.61 -8.58
C TRP A 7 2.77 0.29 -9.78
N ALA A 8 1.64 0.99 -9.82
CA ALA A 8 1.33 1.96 -10.86
C ALA A 8 1.00 3.31 -10.22
N GLU A 9 1.33 4.38 -10.92
CA GLU A 9 0.92 5.72 -10.49
C GLU A 9 -0.46 5.99 -11.07
N ILE A 10 -1.45 6.10 -10.20
CA ILE A 10 -2.85 6.31 -10.58
C ILE A 10 -3.44 7.41 -9.71
N ASP A 11 -3.92 8.46 -10.36
CA ASP A 11 -4.59 9.59 -9.67
C ASP A 11 -3.77 10.14 -8.49
N GLY A 12 -2.48 10.31 -8.70
CA GLY A 12 -1.62 10.93 -7.70
C GLY A 12 -1.18 10.04 -6.57
N ALA A 13 -1.36 8.72 -6.68
CA ALA A 13 -0.94 7.75 -5.68
C ALA A 13 -0.27 6.56 -6.33
N LEU A 14 0.58 5.85 -5.57
CA LEU A 14 1.09 4.55 -5.97
C LEU A 14 0.06 3.50 -5.59
N GLU A 15 -0.46 2.77 -6.55
CA GLU A 15 -1.55 1.82 -6.34
C GLU A 15 -1.14 0.42 -6.75
N ARG A 16 -1.54 -0.56 -5.94
CA ARG A 16 -1.37 -1.97 -6.27
C ARG A 16 -2.48 -2.78 -5.62
N THR A 17 -3.01 -3.76 -6.36
CA THR A 17 -3.98 -4.72 -5.83
C THR A 17 -3.28 -6.06 -5.63
N PHE A 18 -3.41 -6.60 -4.42
CA PHE A 18 -2.85 -7.90 -4.04
C PHE A 18 -3.99 -8.91 -3.97
N GLU A 19 -3.85 -10.03 -4.66
CA GLU A 19 -4.80 -11.12 -4.53
C GLU A 19 -4.21 -12.13 -3.56
N LEU A 20 -4.82 -12.27 -2.39
CA LEU A 20 -4.38 -13.23 -1.37
C LEU A 20 -5.12 -14.55 -1.60
N GLU A 21 -4.72 -15.62 -0.90
CA GLU A 21 -5.33 -16.92 -1.11
C GLU A 21 -6.71 -17.04 -0.48
N THR A 22 -6.92 -16.36 0.68
CA THR A 22 -8.19 -16.40 1.40
C THR A 22 -8.52 -15.03 1.94
N PHE A 23 -9.77 -14.84 2.38
CA PHE A 23 -10.17 -13.63 3.06
C PHE A 23 -9.37 -13.41 4.36
N VAL A 24 -9.14 -14.47 5.13
CA VAL A 24 -8.36 -14.37 6.37
C VAL A 24 -6.94 -13.92 6.07
N ASP A 25 -6.33 -14.42 5.00
CA ASP A 25 -4.99 -13.98 4.59
C ASP A 25 -4.99 -12.51 4.19
N ALA A 26 -6.06 -12.05 3.53
CA ALA A 26 -6.19 -10.64 3.15
C ALA A 26 -6.24 -9.76 4.41
N ILE A 27 -7.01 -10.15 5.41
CA ILE A 27 -7.09 -9.40 6.66
C ILE A 27 -5.75 -9.43 7.41
N ALA A 28 -5.07 -10.56 7.44
CA ALA A 28 -3.76 -10.67 8.07
C ALA A 28 -2.74 -9.75 7.37
N PHE A 29 -2.77 -9.69 6.05
CA PHE A 29 -1.92 -8.78 5.29
C PHE A 29 -2.21 -7.32 5.64
N VAL A 30 -3.49 -6.94 5.69
CA VAL A 30 -3.90 -5.57 6.06
C VAL A 30 -3.41 -5.23 7.47
N ASN A 31 -3.47 -6.16 8.40
CA ASN A 31 -2.97 -5.93 9.76
C ASN A 31 -1.45 -5.67 9.75
N ARG A 32 -0.70 -6.38 8.93
CA ARG A 32 0.74 -6.14 8.80
C ARG A 32 1.03 -4.77 8.19
N VAL A 33 0.25 -4.37 7.18
CA VAL A 33 0.36 -3.04 6.58
C VAL A 33 0.01 -1.95 7.60
N ALA A 34 -1.01 -2.18 8.41
CA ALA A 34 -1.40 -1.23 9.47
C ALA A 34 -0.27 -1.04 10.47
N GLU A 35 0.42 -2.11 10.87
CA GLU A 35 1.56 -2.01 11.79
C GLU A 35 2.69 -1.17 11.17
N LEU A 36 2.99 -1.40 9.88
CA LEU A 36 3.99 -0.61 9.17
C LEU A 36 3.59 0.86 9.12
N ALA A 37 2.34 1.14 8.76
CA ALA A 37 1.85 2.51 8.64
C ALA A 37 1.92 3.26 9.98
N GLU A 38 1.57 2.60 11.07
CA GLU A 38 1.65 3.20 12.41
C GLU A 38 3.10 3.44 12.83
N ALA A 39 3.97 2.47 12.57
CA ALA A 39 5.39 2.60 12.91
C ALA A 39 6.05 3.76 12.17
N GLU A 40 5.66 4.00 10.93
CA GLU A 40 6.24 5.03 10.08
C GLU A 40 5.44 6.34 10.09
N ASN A 41 4.32 6.36 10.79
CA ASN A 41 3.41 7.51 10.84
C ASN A 41 3.06 8.01 9.43
N HIS A 42 2.77 7.09 8.52
CA HIS A 42 2.43 7.39 7.13
C HIS A 42 1.45 6.31 6.65
N HIS A 43 0.23 6.73 6.30
CA HIS A 43 -0.90 5.81 6.14
C HIS A 43 -1.38 5.75 4.70
N PRO A 44 -1.51 4.55 4.11
CA PRO A 44 -2.09 4.39 2.78
C PRO A 44 -3.61 4.36 2.86
N ASP A 45 -4.26 4.55 1.72
CA ASP A 45 -5.66 4.18 1.59
C ASP A 45 -5.72 2.67 1.40
N ILE A 46 -6.63 1.99 2.05
CA ILE A 46 -6.76 0.54 2.01
C ILE A 46 -8.18 0.17 1.61
N ARG A 47 -8.29 -0.64 0.58
CA ARG A 47 -9.57 -1.18 0.14
C ARG A 47 -9.49 -2.70 0.13
N ILE A 48 -10.51 -3.35 0.69
CA ILE A 48 -10.59 -4.81 0.75
C ILE A 48 -11.85 -5.24 0.01
N ASP A 49 -11.66 -6.08 -1.02
CA ASP A 49 -12.75 -6.70 -1.76
C ASP A 49 -12.52 -8.22 -1.67
N TYR A 50 -13.21 -8.89 -0.74
CA TYR A 50 -13.03 -10.30 -0.44
C TYR A 50 -11.56 -10.59 -0.12
N ARG A 51 -10.83 -11.25 -1.01
CA ARG A 51 -9.41 -11.57 -0.81
C ARG A 51 -8.46 -10.66 -1.58
N ASN A 52 -8.99 -9.61 -2.18
CA ASN A 52 -8.19 -8.62 -2.92
C ASN A 52 -8.01 -7.38 -2.06
N VAL A 53 -6.77 -6.96 -1.89
CA VAL A 53 -6.44 -5.76 -1.12
C VAL A 53 -5.79 -4.75 -2.04
N THR A 54 -6.36 -3.56 -2.13
CA THR A 54 -5.78 -2.46 -2.90
C THR A 54 -5.19 -1.46 -1.94
N LEU A 55 -3.91 -1.16 -2.11
CA LEU A 55 -3.21 -0.14 -1.34
C LEU A 55 -2.92 1.05 -2.24
N ARG A 56 -3.07 2.26 -1.68
CA ARG A 56 -2.71 3.50 -2.36
C ARG A 56 -1.83 4.32 -1.42
N TRP A 57 -0.58 4.51 -1.80
CA TRP A 57 0.38 5.30 -1.01
C TRP A 57 0.55 6.68 -1.65
N TRP A 58 0.31 7.73 -0.87
CA TRP A 58 0.54 9.11 -1.28
C TRP A 58 0.74 9.97 -0.04
N THR A 59 1.38 11.12 -0.21
CA THR A 59 1.70 12.01 0.90
C THR A 59 0.71 13.17 0.90
N HIS A 60 -0.18 13.19 1.88
CA HIS A 60 -1.28 14.15 1.96
C HIS A 60 -0.77 15.59 2.01
N SER A 61 0.26 15.87 2.81
CA SER A 61 0.82 17.20 2.96
C SER A 61 1.50 17.72 1.69
N ALA A 62 1.95 16.81 0.83
CA ALA A 62 2.57 17.17 -0.45
C ALA A 62 1.58 17.17 -1.61
N GLY A 63 0.38 16.61 -1.40
CA GLY A 63 -0.63 16.49 -2.45
C GLY A 63 -0.26 15.49 -3.53
N GLY A 64 0.58 14.51 -3.25
CA GLY A 64 1.01 13.54 -4.25
C GLY A 64 2.08 12.61 -3.74
N ILE A 65 2.76 11.94 -4.67
CA ILE A 65 3.76 10.92 -4.38
C ILE A 65 5.10 11.56 -4.01
N THR A 66 5.71 11.04 -2.93
CA THR A 66 7.06 11.42 -2.51
C THR A 66 7.92 10.17 -2.40
N ASP A 67 9.22 10.33 -2.12
CA ASP A 67 10.14 9.21 -1.90
C ASP A 67 9.66 8.32 -0.77
N ARG A 68 8.97 8.88 0.21
CA ARG A 68 8.40 8.15 1.33
C ARG A 68 7.40 7.10 0.85
N ASP A 69 6.57 7.46 -0.13
CA ASP A 69 5.57 6.56 -0.70
C ASP A 69 6.23 5.44 -1.48
N VAL A 70 7.29 5.73 -2.22
CA VAL A 70 8.05 4.73 -2.97
C VAL A 70 8.65 3.71 -1.99
N GLU A 71 9.25 4.17 -0.91
CA GLU A 71 9.83 3.30 0.12
C GLU A 71 8.76 2.40 0.74
N LEU A 72 7.65 2.99 1.17
CA LEU A 72 6.60 2.24 1.90
C LEU A 72 5.82 1.31 0.97
N ALA A 73 5.63 1.68 -0.30
CA ALA A 73 5.05 0.79 -1.28
C ALA A 73 5.91 -0.47 -1.43
N GLY A 74 7.23 -0.30 -1.59
CA GLY A 74 8.15 -1.44 -1.68
C GLY A 74 8.10 -2.32 -0.44
N ARG A 75 8.12 -1.71 0.76
CA ARG A 75 8.10 -2.45 2.02
C ARG A 75 6.77 -3.18 2.24
N SER A 76 5.64 -2.54 1.90
CA SER A 76 4.34 -3.19 2.04
C SER A 76 4.18 -4.37 1.09
N GLY A 77 4.76 -4.29 -0.11
CA GLY A 77 4.74 -5.41 -1.06
C GLY A 77 5.44 -6.65 -0.53
N GLU A 78 6.45 -6.49 0.32
CA GLU A 78 7.16 -7.62 0.93
C GLU A 78 6.35 -8.31 2.04
N LEU A 79 5.27 -7.68 2.51
CA LEU A 79 4.42 -8.21 3.58
C LEU A 79 3.33 -9.16 3.06
N ALA A 80 3.12 -9.19 1.76
CA ALA A 80 2.09 -10.01 1.13
C ALA A 80 2.47 -11.50 1.12
#